data_0adefca66374edbdc53b2ec5aaf763f1
#
_entry.id   0adefca66374edbdc53b2ec5aaf763f1
#
_cell.length_a   1.000
_cell.length_b   1.000
_cell.length_c   1.000
_cell.angle_alpha   90.00
_cell.angle_beta   90.00
_cell.angle_gamma   90.00
#
_symmetry.space_group_name_H-M   'P 1'
#
loop_
_entity.id
_entity.type
_entity.pdbx_description
1 polymer ?
#
loop_
_entity_poly.entity_id
_entity_poly.type
_entity_poly.pdbx_seq_one_letter_code
_entity_poly.pdbx_strand_id
1 'polypeptide(L)'
;FLALCTQNLPDATVIPSENFNPVLYTGNDGTQAITGVGFGSAPDFTWIKARNATARHDIYDVVRGAKNSLSSQETSAEQASNIYGYLDSFDTDGFTVKTGTNNAGRTNQSGYNYVAFNWKAGGTAVSNTNGTITSSVSANASAGFSIVSWTHGSGSQSIGHGLSQKPDMIIVKGRSNVSS
;
A
#
# COMPACT_ATOMS: atom_id res chain seq x y z
N PHE A 1 1.24 45.82 -8.61
CA PHE A 1 0.36 44.92 -7.84
C PHE A 1 0.10 43.67 -8.67
N LEU A 2 0.57 42.50 -8.25
CA LEU A 2 0.14 41.23 -8.82
C LEU A 2 -1.25 40.91 -8.22
N ALA A 3 -2.27 40.74 -9.08
CA ALA A 3 -3.55 40.25 -8.62
C ALA A 3 -3.42 38.83 -8.08
N LEU A 4 -3.90 38.57 -6.87
CA LEU A 4 -3.94 37.25 -6.29
C LEU A 4 -5.07 36.46 -6.98
N CYS A 5 -4.73 35.72 -8.04
CA CYS A 5 -5.62 34.83 -8.75
C CYS A 5 -4.96 33.46 -8.91
N THR A 6 -5.74 32.44 -9.22
CA THR A 6 -5.25 31.06 -9.36
C THR A 6 -4.17 30.91 -10.44
N GLN A 7 -4.15 31.77 -11.45
CA GLN A 7 -3.12 31.78 -12.50
C GLN A 7 -1.76 32.31 -12.03
N ASN A 8 -1.72 33.03 -10.92
CA ASN A 8 -0.48 33.60 -10.36
C ASN A 8 0.04 32.79 -9.16
N LEU A 9 -0.61 31.69 -8.79
CA LEU A 9 -0.09 30.77 -7.81
C LEU A 9 0.98 29.89 -8.48
N PRO A 10 2.08 29.57 -7.77
CA PRO A 10 3.02 28.58 -8.29
C PRO A 10 2.27 27.24 -8.48
N ASP A 11 2.59 26.55 -9.57
CA ASP A 11 2.09 25.20 -9.79
C ASP A 11 2.39 24.31 -8.59
N ALA A 12 1.43 23.53 -8.15
CA ALA A 12 1.67 22.57 -7.09
C ALA A 12 2.77 21.60 -7.55
N THR A 13 3.87 21.55 -6.82
CA THR A 13 4.99 20.64 -7.13
C THR A 13 4.62 19.17 -6.92
N VAL A 14 3.53 18.92 -6.20
CA VAL A 14 2.97 17.58 -5.96
C VAL A 14 1.47 17.64 -6.23
N ILE A 15 1.01 16.82 -7.16
CA ILE A 15 -0.41 16.65 -7.47
C ILE A 15 -0.95 15.53 -6.56
N PRO A 16 -1.86 15.82 -5.62
CA PRO A 16 -2.32 14.81 -4.66
C PRO A 16 -2.91 13.55 -5.32
N SER A 17 -3.70 13.70 -6.39
CA SER A 17 -4.33 12.59 -7.10
C SER A 17 -3.36 11.68 -7.85
N GLU A 18 -2.13 12.12 -8.10
CA GLU A 18 -1.07 11.30 -8.68
C GLU A 18 -0.29 10.49 -7.61
N ASN A 19 -0.56 10.74 -6.33
CA ASN A 19 0.16 10.14 -5.21
C ASN A 19 -0.75 9.38 -4.23
N PHE A 20 -2.04 9.72 -4.20
CA PHE A 20 -3.07 9.03 -3.42
C PHE A 20 -4.41 9.08 -4.18
N ASN A 21 -4.99 7.89 -4.42
CA ASN A 21 -6.32 7.82 -5.04
C ASN A 21 -7.08 6.57 -4.57
N PRO A 22 -8.29 6.73 -4.00
CA PRO A 22 -9.17 5.60 -3.70
C PRO A 22 -9.95 5.15 -4.94
N VAL A 23 -10.04 3.84 -5.15
CA VAL A 23 -10.82 3.24 -6.24
C VAL A 23 -11.91 2.36 -5.65
N LEU A 24 -13.11 2.42 -6.22
CA LEU A 24 -14.24 1.57 -5.84
C LEU A 24 -14.47 0.50 -6.90
N TYR A 25 -14.76 -0.73 -6.46
CA TYR A 25 -15.10 -1.82 -7.37
C TYR A 25 -16.06 -2.82 -6.72
N THR A 26 -16.72 -3.63 -7.55
CA THR A 26 -17.53 -4.77 -7.11
C THR A 26 -16.81 -6.06 -7.47
N GLY A 27 -16.75 -6.99 -6.53
CA GLY A 27 -16.12 -8.29 -6.73
C GLY A 27 -16.86 -9.18 -7.71
N ASN A 28 -16.15 -10.14 -8.32
CA ASN A 28 -16.67 -11.03 -9.37
C ASN A 28 -16.33 -12.52 -9.19
N ASP A 29 -15.75 -12.92 -8.06
CA ASP A 29 -15.30 -14.30 -7.76
C ASP A 29 -14.24 -14.86 -8.73
N GLY A 30 -13.55 -14.02 -9.49
CA GLY A 30 -12.60 -14.45 -10.50
C GLY A 30 -11.21 -13.83 -10.35
N THR A 31 -10.55 -13.66 -11.48
CA THR A 31 -9.41 -12.76 -11.65
C THR A 31 -9.94 -11.46 -12.21
N GLN A 32 -9.69 -10.35 -11.55
CA GLN A 32 -10.22 -9.04 -11.94
C GLN A 32 -9.13 -7.97 -11.89
N ALA A 33 -8.91 -7.30 -13.03
CA ALA A 33 -8.10 -6.11 -13.10
C ALA A 33 -8.91 -4.89 -12.64
N ILE A 34 -8.36 -4.13 -11.70
CA ILE A 34 -8.91 -2.88 -11.18
C ILE A 34 -8.03 -1.75 -11.71
N THR A 35 -8.62 -0.84 -12.47
CA THR A 35 -7.93 0.27 -13.16
C THR A 35 -8.46 1.62 -12.69
N GLY A 36 -7.86 2.71 -13.15
CA GLY A 36 -8.29 4.08 -12.82
C GLY A 36 -7.67 4.62 -11.54
N VAL A 37 -6.53 4.07 -11.11
CA VAL A 37 -5.77 4.62 -9.97
C VAL A 37 -5.16 5.98 -10.34
N GLY A 38 -4.79 6.19 -11.63
CA GLY A 38 -4.43 7.51 -12.15
C GLY A 38 -3.02 8.00 -11.81
N PHE A 39 -2.11 7.10 -11.39
CA PHE A 39 -0.73 7.48 -11.05
C PHE A 39 0.22 7.50 -12.26
N GLY A 40 -0.26 7.17 -13.47
CA GLY A 40 0.59 6.97 -14.64
C GLY A 40 1.52 5.75 -14.55
N SER A 41 1.41 4.98 -13.47
CA SER A 41 2.18 3.76 -13.18
C SER A 41 1.40 2.90 -12.18
N ALA A 42 1.93 1.73 -11.81
CA ALA A 42 1.35 0.91 -10.74
C ALA A 42 1.33 1.65 -9.39
N PRO A 43 0.32 1.41 -8.53
CA PRO A 43 0.37 1.79 -7.13
C PRO A 43 1.47 1.00 -6.42
N ASP A 44 2.07 1.59 -5.39
CA ASP A 44 3.12 0.95 -4.60
C ASP A 44 2.60 0.41 -3.26
N PHE A 45 1.44 0.89 -2.83
CA PHE A 45 0.75 0.44 -1.64
C PHE A 45 -0.76 0.44 -1.91
N THR A 46 -1.45 -0.64 -1.54
CA THR A 46 -2.90 -0.78 -1.67
C THR A 46 -3.49 -1.36 -0.40
N TRP A 47 -4.48 -0.66 0.15
CA TRP A 47 -5.25 -1.10 1.32
C TRP A 47 -6.69 -1.37 0.90
N ILE A 48 -7.13 -2.63 0.95
CA ILE A 48 -8.44 -3.08 0.46
C ILE A 48 -9.39 -3.34 1.63
N LYS A 49 -10.63 -2.87 1.50
CA LYS A 49 -11.72 -3.11 2.45
C LYS A 49 -13.05 -3.36 1.75
N ALA A 50 -13.76 -4.44 2.10
CA ALA A 50 -15.16 -4.61 1.74
C ALA A 50 -16.02 -3.57 2.47
N ARG A 51 -16.93 -2.90 1.75
CA ARG A 51 -17.77 -1.81 2.27
C ARG A 51 -19.11 -2.29 2.82
N ASN A 52 -19.63 -3.38 2.31
CA ASN A 52 -20.96 -3.94 2.62
C ASN A 52 -20.89 -5.32 3.29
N ALA A 53 -19.71 -5.72 3.77
CA ALA A 53 -19.53 -7.00 4.45
C ALA A 53 -18.46 -6.90 5.54
N THR A 54 -18.54 -7.82 6.51
CA THR A 54 -17.50 -8.03 7.51
C THR A 54 -16.39 -8.87 6.90
N ALA A 55 -15.32 -8.21 6.44
CA ALA A 55 -14.13 -8.86 5.91
C ALA A 55 -12.88 -8.16 6.46
N ARG A 56 -11.77 -8.86 6.43
CA ARG A 56 -10.49 -8.28 6.86
C ARG A 56 -10.12 -7.06 6.00
N HIS A 57 -9.32 -6.20 6.57
CA HIS A 57 -8.72 -5.05 5.89
C HIS A 57 -7.29 -5.44 5.54
N ASP A 58 -7.07 -5.79 4.28
CA ASP A 58 -5.78 -6.31 3.84
C ASP A 58 -4.92 -5.23 3.17
N ILE A 59 -3.64 -5.23 3.52
CA ILE A 59 -2.63 -4.31 3.04
C ILE A 59 -1.62 -5.07 2.18
N TYR A 60 -1.31 -4.51 1.02
CA TYR A 60 -0.32 -5.01 0.06
C TYR A 60 0.63 -3.89 -0.33
N ASP A 61 1.90 -4.20 -0.57
CA ASP A 61 2.88 -3.22 -1.05
C ASP A 61 4.01 -3.86 -1.88
N VAL A 62 4.69 -3.00 -2.64
CA VAL A 62 5.78 -3.43 -3.54
C VAL A 62 7.05 -3.88 -2.81
N VAL A 63 7.27 -3.46 -1.55
CA VAL A 63 8.45 -3.83 -0.77
C VAL A 63 8.39 -5.28 -0.32
N ARG A 64 7.18 -5.76 0.03
CA ARG A 64 6.92 -7.14 0.42
C ARG A 64 6.53 -8.02 -0.78
N GLY A 65 6.15 -7.40 -1.88
CA GLY A 65 5.64 -8.04 -3.09
C GLY A 65 4.13 -8.25 -3.06
N ALA A 66 3.53 -8.29 -4.25
CA ALA A 66 2.14 -8.70 -4.43
C ALA A 66 1.90 -10.08 -3.80
N LYS A 67 0.66 -10.41 -3.49
CA LYS A 67 0.22 -11.66 -2.83
C LYS A 67 0.51 -11.74 -1.32
N ASN A 68 1.39 -10.90 -0.78
CA ASN A 68 1.76 -10.90 0.63
C ASN A 68 0.88 -9.91 1.41
N SER A 69 -0.20 -10.41 2.00
CA SER A 69 -1.13 -9.59 2.77
C SER A 69 -0.73 -9.46 4.23
N LEU A 70 -0.91 -8.26 4.77
CA LEU A 70 -1.00 -7.99 6.21
C LEU A 70 -2.39 -7.48 6.53
N SER A 71 -2.98 -7.96 7.61
CA SER A 71 -4.26 -7.43 8.08
C SER A 71 -4.03 -6.23 9.00
N SER A 72 -4.70 -5.10 8.74
CA SER A 72 -4.52 -3.90 9.55
C SER A 72 -5.23 -3.97 10.91
N GLN A 73 -6.26 -4.82 11.04
CA GLN A 73 -7.06 -4.94 12.28
C GLN A 73 -6.70 -6.16 13.15
N GLU A 74 -5.75 -7.00 12.72
CA GLU A 74 -5.40 -8.22 13.43
C GLU A 74 -3.90 -8.31 13.72
N THR A 75 -3.53 -9.18 14.66
CA THR A 75 -2.12 -9.46 15.01
C THR A 75 -1.51 -10.60 14.19
N SER A 76 -2.28 -11.22 13.29
CA SER A 76 -1.82 -12.33 12.46
C SER A 76 -0.60 -11.95 11.61
N ALA A 77 0.27 -12.95 11.38
CA ALA A 77 1.42 -12.83 10.51
C ALA A 77 1.03 -12.56 9.04
N GLU A 78 2.02 -12.15 8.25
CA GLU A 78 1.92 -12.02 6.80
C GLU A 78 1.48 -13.34 6.16
N GLN A 79 0.57 -13.26 5.18
CA GLN A 79 0.00 -14.41 4.50
C GLN A 79 0.21 -14.27 2.99
N ALA A 80 0.86 -15.26 2.39
CA ALA A 80 1.06 -15.30 0.94
C ALA A 80 -0.11 -15.99 0.26
N SER A 81 -0.60 -15.44 -0.86
CA SER A 81 -1.67 -16.00 -1.72
C SER A 81 -2.85 -16.54 -0.89
N ASN A 82 -3.48 -15.65 -0.13
CA ASN A 82 -4.48 -16.03 0.86
C ASN A 82 -5.65 -16.82 0.27
N ILE A 83 -6.07 -17.87 0.99
CA ILE A 83 -7.18 -18.75 0.55
C ILE A 83 -8.55 -18.05 0.45
N TYR A 84 -8.68 -16.84 1.00
CA TYR A 84 -9.89 -16.00 0.96
C TYR A 84 -9.77 -14.81 0.00
N GLY A 85 -8.88 -14.89 -0.98
CA GLY A 85 -8.61 -13.84 -1.95
C GLY A 85 -7.39 -12.99 -1.62
N TYR A 86 -6.76 -12.45 -2.65
CA TYR A 86 -5.54 -11.67 -2.53
C TYR A 86 -5.34 -10.73 -3.72
N LEU A 87 -4.47 -9.72 -3.57
CA LEU A 87 -3.94 -8.92 -4.67
C LEU A 87 -2.84 -9.74 -5.36
N ASP A 88 -3.00 -10.02 -6.65
CA ASP A 88 -2.10 -10.89 -7.43
C ASP A 88 -0.93 -10.14 -8.04
N SER A 89 -1.17 -8.95 -8.56
CA SER A 89 -0.14 -8.09 -9.16
C SER A 89 -0.46 -6.61 -9.00
N PHE A 90 0.58 -5.79 -8.97
CA PHE A 90 0.49 -4.35 -9.18
C PHE A 90 0.68 -4.10 -10.67
N ASP A 91 -0.27 -3.44 -11.31
CA ASP A 91 -0.35 -3.27 -12.76
C ASP A 91 -0.29 -1.78 -13.11
N THR A 92 0.05 -1.46 -14.35
CA THR A 92 -0.02 -0.08 -14.84
C THR A 92 -1.43 0.46 -14.64
N ASP A 93 -1.55 1.60 -13.95
CA ASP A 93 -2.80 2.29 -13.59
C ASP A 93 -3.72 1.47 -12.66
N GLY A 94 -3.19 0.44 -11.93
CA GLY A 94 -4.02 -0.31 -11.03
C GLY A 94 -3.39 -1.57 -10.46
N PHE A 95 -4.22 -2.60 -10.26
CA PHE A 95 -3.81 -3.88 -9.69
C PHE A 95 -4.80 -4.97 -10.08
N THR A 96 -4.35 -6.22 -10.03
CA THR A 96 -5.21 -7.39 -10.24
C THR A 96 -5.50 -8.08 -8.90
N VAL A 97 -6.77 -8.40 -8.66
CA VAL A 97 -7.22 -9.22 -7.52
C VAL A 97 -7.66 -10.61 -7.99
N LYS A 98 -7.48 -11.59 -7.12
CA LYS A 98 -7.88 -12.97 -7.35
C LYS A 98 -8.69 -13.54 -6.20
N THR A 99 -9.57 -14.45 -6.58
CA THR A 99 -10.20 -15.39 -5.65
C THR A 99 -9.14 -16.31 -5.02
N GLY A 100 -9.32 -16.68 -3.77
CA GLY A 100 -8.55 -17.73 -3.14
C GLY A 100 -9.10 -19.12 -3.44
N THR A 101 -8.51 -20.15 -2.85
CA THR A 101 -8.95 -21.53 -3.00
C THR A 101 -10.22 -21.85 -2.20
N ASN A 102 -10.57 -21.04 -1.23
CA ASN A 102 -11.78 -21.19 -0.40
C ASN A 102 -12.89 -20.24 -0.85
N ASN A 103 -12.62 -18.96 -0.89
CA ASN A 103 -13.51 -17.93 -1.43
C ASN A 103 -12.73 -16.66 -1.77
N ALA A 104 -13.41 -15.58 -2.10
CA ALA A 104 -12.80 -14.30 -2.46
C ALA A 104 -13.14 -13.16 -1.50
N GLY A 105 -13.67 -13.45 -0.31
CA GLY A 105 -14.28 -12.47 0.60
C GLY A 105 -13.38 -11.30 1.01
N ARG A 106 -12.07 -11.49 1.00
CA ARG A 106 -11.12 -10.42 1.36
C ARG A 106 -10.97 -9.36 0.28
N THR A 107 -10.98 -9.77 -0.99
CA THR A 107 -10.59 -8.85 -2.09
C THR A 107 -11.53 -8.85 -3.28
N ASN A 108 -12.31 -9.93 -3.55
CA ASN A 108 -12.99 -10.04 -4.85
C ASN A 108 -14.26 -10.90 -4.83
N GLN A 109 -14.97 -11.06 -3.72
CA GLN A 109 -16.19 -11.85 -3.66
C GLN A 109 -17.32 -11.16 -4.42
N SER A 110 -18.03 -11.93 -5.26
CA SER A 110 -19.21 -11.47 -5.99
C SER A 110 -20.27 -10.91 -5.04
N GLY A 111 -20.87 -9.78 -5.40
CA GLY A 111 -21.84 -9.06 -4.58
C GLY A 111 -21.24 -8.22 -3.44
N TYR A 112 -19.92 -8.29 -3.19
CA TYR A 112 -19.25 -7.40 -2.27
C TYR A 112 -18.74 -6.15 -2.99
N ASN A 113 -18.94 -5.00 -2.36
CA ASN A 113 -18.43 -3.72 -2.82
C ASN A 113 -17.17 -3.38 -2.02
N TYR A 114 -16.11 -3.04 -2.72
CA TYR A 114 -14.81 -2.75 -2.13
C TYR A 114 -14.41 -1.29 -2.31
N VAL A 115 -13.55 -0.84 -1.44
CA VAL A 115 -12.70 0.33 -1.63
C VAL A 115 -11.24 -0.12 -1.53
N ALA A 116 -10.42 0.36 -2.44
CA ALA A 116 -8.97 0.23 -2.39
C ALA A 116 -8.37 1.63 -2.26
N PHE A 117 -7.69 1.90 -1.16
CA PHE A 117 -6.90 3.11 -0.98
C PHE A 117 -5.50 2.84 -1.51
N ASN A 118 -5.06 3.65 -2.46
CA ASN A 118 -3.80 3.46 -3.17
C ASN A 118 -2.86 4.62 -2.91
N TRP A 119 -1.58 4.32 -2.71
CA TRP A 119 -0.50 5.32 -2.58
C TRP A 119 0.63 5.03 -3.54
N LYS A 120 1.25 6.12 -3.99
CA LYS A 120 2.47 6.12 -4.78
C LYS A 120 3.67 6.32 -3.86
N ALA A 121 4.55 5.34 -3.82
CA ALA A 121 5.86 5.45 -3.19
C ALA A 121 6.97 5.59 -4.26
N GLY A 122 8.14 5.00 -4.05
CA GLY A 122 9.28 5.10 -4.96
C GLY A 122 9.44 3.92 -5.94
N GLY A 123 8.42 3.07 -6.09
CA GLY A 123 8.52 1.86 -6.91
C GLY A 123 9.36 0.77 -6.26
N THR A 124 10.24 0.14 -7.02
CA THR A 124 11.10 -0.94 -6.52
C THR A 124 11.90 -0.51 -5.29
N ALA A 125 11.83 -1.33 -4.24
CA ALA A 125 12.53 -1.06 -2.99
C ALA A 125 14.06 -1.10 -3.17
N VAL A 126 14.73 -0.19 -2.49
CA VAL A 126 16.19 -0.11 -2.43
C VAL A 126 16.69 -0.31 -1.01
N SER A 127 17.94 -0.77 -0.88
CA SER A 127 18.61 -0.87 0.42
C SER A 127 18.89 0.50 1.01
N ASN A 128 18.55 0.70 2.27
CA ASN A 128 18.80 1.94 3.01
C ASN A 128 19.61 1.64 4.27
N THR A 129 20.77 2.26 4.36
CA THR A 129 21.72 2.11 5.48
C THR A 129 21.72 3.30 6.44
N ASN A 130 20.79 4.25 6.27
CA ASN A 130 20.61 5.38 7.17
C ASN A 130 19.91 4.93 8.46
N GLY A 131 20.70 4.49 9.41
CA GLY A 131 20.22 3.95 10.69
C GLY A 131 21.22 2.94 11.24
N THR A 132 20.91 2.34 12.38
CA THR A 132 21.76 1.30 12.98
C THR A 132 21.56 -0.07 12.33
N ILE A 133 20.46 -0.25 11.62
CA ILE A 133 20.17 -1.46 10.83
C ILE A 133 19.76 -1.09 9.41
N THR A 134 20.11 -1.98 8.47
CA THR A 134 19.71 -1.84 7.07
C THR A 134 18.22 -2.14 6.91
N SER A 135 17.54 -1.32 6.13
CA SER A 135 16.15 -1.50 5.74
C SER A 135 15.98 -1.57 4.21
N SER A 136 14.85 -2.09 3.76
CA SER A 136 14.42 -2.08 2.37
C SER A 136 13.32 -1.02 2.23
N VAL A 137 13.51 -0.03 1.35
CA VAL A 137 12.71 1.19 1.31
C VAL A 137 12.20 1.48 -0.10
N SER A 138 10.92 1.77 -0.22
CA SER A 138 10.30 2.44 -1.36
C SER A 138 9.77 3.78 -0.89
N ALA A 139 10.36 4.90 -1.33
CA ALA A 139 10.03 6.23 -0.83
C ALA A 139 9.77 7.23 -1.95
N ASN A 140 8.68 7.97 -1.82
CA ASN A 140 8.36 9.17 -2.57
C ASN A 140 8.55 10.38 -1.63
N ALA A 141 9.76 10.92 -1.62
CA ALA A 141 10.11 12.01 -0.69
C ALA A 141 9.32 13.30 -0.98
N SER A 142 8.95 13.55 -2.23
CA SER A 142 8.14 14.72 -2.61
C SER A 142 6.69 14.62 -2.15
N ALA A 143 6.10 13.42 -2.20
CA ALA A 143 4.75 13.17 -1.68
C ALA A 143 4.73 12.88 -0.17
N GLY A 144 5.88 12.71 0.47
CA GLY A 144 5.99 12.43 1.90
C GLY A 144 5.53 11.02 2.31
N PHE A 145 5.54 10.05 1.39
CA PHE A 145 5.12 8.68 1.65
C PHE A 145 6.24 7.66 1.44
N SER A 146 6.38 6.72 2.37
CA SER A 146 7.43 5.69 2.30
C SER A 146 6.95 4.37 2.90
N ILE A 147 7.38 3.28 2.29
CA ILE A 147 7.17 1.90 2.72
C ILE A 147 8.53 1.33 3.13
N VAL A 148 8.61 0.81 4.34
CA VAL A 148 9.88 0.36 4.91
C VAL A 148 9.73 -1.04 5.48
N SER A 149 10.60 -1.95 5.10
CA SER A 149 10.71 -3.29 5.67
C SER A 149 12.09 -3.51 6.26
N TRP A 150 12.14 -4.11 7.46
CA TRP A 150 13.39 -4.42 8.13
C TRP A 150 13.27 -5.69 8.95
N THR A 151 14.40 -6.26 9.33
CA THR A 151 14.48 -7.35 10.31
C THR A 151 14.93 -6.78 11.64
N HIS A 152 14.14 -6.99 12.67
CA HIS A 152 14.48 -6.55 14.02
C HIS A 152 15.70 -7.32 14.56
N GLY A 153 16.63 -6.60 15.15
CA GLY A 153 17.73 -7.16 15.95
C GLY A 153 17.49 -6.97 17.45
N SER A 154 18.52 -7.03 18.23
CA SER A 154 18.47 -6.78 19.68
C SER A 154 18.70 -5.31 20.02
N GLY A 155 18.11 -4.84 21.12
CA GLY A 155 18.34 -3.51 21.66
C GLY A 155 17.63 -2.37 20.91
N SER A 156 18.06 -1.14 21.18
CA SER A 156 17.52 0.06 20.54
C SER A 156 18.09 0.22 19.13
N GLN A 157 17.23 0.43 18.15
CA GLN A 157 17.59 0.50 16.75
C GLN A 157 16.99 1.72 16.07
N SER A 158 17.71 2.29 15.12
CA SER A 158 17.21 3.30 14.20
C SER A 158 17.14 2.75 12.78
N ILE A 159 16.15 3.21 12.02
CA ILE A 159 15.80 2.70 10.69
C ILE A 159 15.67 3.87 9.74
N GLY A 160 16.35 3.81 8.60
CA GLY A 160 16.20 4.78 7.53
C GLY A 160 14.86 4.62 6.84
N HIS A 161 14.13 5.71 6.67
CA HIS A 161 12.80 5.71 6.02
C HIS A 161 12.77 6.33 4.62
N GLY A 162 13.89 6.89 4.14
CA GLY A 162 14.03 7.43 2.79
C GLY A 162 13.31 8.77 2.51
N LEU A 163 12.59 9.35 3.48
CA LEU A 163 11.99 10.67 3.34
C LEU A 163 13.01 11.76 3.68
N SER A 164 12.87 12.95 3.07
CA SER A 164 13.74 14.11 3.33
C SER A 164 13.44 14.80 4.66
N GLN A 165 12.27 14.54 5.26
CA GLN A 165 11.82 15.14 6.51
C GLN A 165 11.29 14.06 7.46
N LYS A 166 11.20 14.40 8.74
CA LYS A 166 10.61 13.55 9.76
C LYS A 166 9.13 13.26 9.40
N PRO A 167 8.70 11.98 9.39
CA PRO A 167 7.30 11.65 9.17
C PRO A 167 6.42 12.12 10.34
N ASP A 168 5.23 12.61 10.03
CA ASP A 168 4.23 12.99 11.04
C ASP A 168 3.41 11.79 11.53
N MET A 169 3.33 10.72 10.72
CA MET A 169 2.62 9.50 11.05
C MET A 169 3.47 8.28 10.70
N ILE A 170 3.48 7.29 11.59
CA ILE A 170 4.17 6.00 11.40
C ILE A 170 3.21 4.88 11.78
N ILE A 171 3.06 3.90 10.88
CA ILE A 171 2.34 2.65 11.14
C ILE A 171 3.35 1.51 11.14
N VAL A 172 3.42 0.76 12.24
CA VAL A 172 4.34 -0.38 12.37
C VAL A 172 3.54 -1.67 12.55
N LYS A 173 3.91 -2.71 11.81
CA LYS A 173 3.29 -4.02 11.90
C LYS A 173 4.32 -5.14 11.78
N GLY A 174 4.28 -6.09 12.71
CA GLY A 174 5.06 -7.33 12.63
C GLY A 174 4.61 -8.20 11.46
N ARG A 175 5.57 -8.73 10.70
CA ARG A 175 5.33 -9.63 9.57
C ARG A 175 5.31 -11.11 9.95
N SER A 176 6.01 -11.47 11.01
CA SER A 176 6.03 -12.82 11.58
C SER A 176 5.23 -12.84 12.89
N ASN A 177 4.71 -14.01 13.27
CA ASN A 177 4.15 -14.17 14.60
C ASN A 177 5.28 -14.00 15.63
N VAL A 178 5.18 -12.96 16.44
CA VAL A 178 5.95 -12.86 17.66
C VAL A 178 5.12 -13.61 18.71
N SER A 179 5.55 -14.79 19.11
CA SER A 179 5.03 -15.39 20.33
C SER A 179 5.36 -14.45 21.48
N SER A 180 4.35 -13.84 22.06
CA SER A 180 4.44 -13.10 23.30
C SER A 180 4.76 -14.06 24.44
#